data_95eb80bb7821f122f3f2264f42f43be8
#
_entry.id   95eb80bb7821f122f3f2264f42f43be8
#
_cell.length_a   1.000
_cell.length_b   1.000
_cell.length_c   1.000
_cell.angle_alpha   90.00
_cell.angle_beta   90.00
_cell.angle_gamma   90.00
#
_symmetry.space_group_name_H-M   'P 1'
#
loop_
_entity.id
_entity.type
_entity.pdbx_description
1 polymer ?
#
loop_
_entity_poly.entity_id
_entity_poly.type
_entity_poly.pdbx_seq_one_letter_code
_entity_poly.pdbx_strand_id
1 'polypeptide(L)'
;MPTNTVSPAEFFSSDRQEAELSLIACPGAEVLTQQIDTHLVNWAREAGIEVDSFIAPAECPRFQSGDAKGLVKRSVRGHDVFLVVDPGNYALTYNLFGNTNHMSPDDHYANLKRLIQAVAGRAHRVSVIMPSLYGGRQHRRINRESLDCAVALQELQAMGVSNIITFDAHDPRVVNAVPLMSFDNVMPTYQVLKTLLKNRPDLNFHKDNFIVISPDEGAMSRNMYFSSVLGCNLGMFYKRRDYSRVVNGRNPIVAHEYLGESVEGKTVFIADDIIASGESMLEVASELKKQGAAHIICNATFPLFTSGLQKFDEAVANGTLTAVLGTNLTYRSPELLQRDWYLDVDCSKYTAYFVAAINHDMSVSALCDPIQKINALLEKHSAPAKV
;
A
#
# COMPACT_ATOMS: atom_id res chain seq x y z
N MET A 1 11.78 -6.67 -26.30
CA MET A 1 10.42 -7.04 -26.75
C MET A 1 9.58 -5.80 -26.76
N PRO A 2 8.70 -5.57 -27.72
CA PRO A 2 7.92 -4.34 -27.75
C PRO A 2 7.05 -4.26 -26.50
N THR A 3 7.08 -3.11 -25.85
CA THR A 3 6.29 -2.76 -24.69
C THR A 3 4.84 -2.60 -25.11
N ASN A 4 4.07 -3.67 -25.14
CA ASN A 4 2.62 -3.59 -25.21
C ASN A 4 2.11 -3.08 -23.86
N THR A 5 2.21 -1.78 -23.63
CA THR A 5 1.32 -1.13 -22.68
C THR A 5 -0.06 -1.13 -23.35
N VAL A 6 -0.83 -2.16 -23.07
CA VAL A 6 -2.24 -2.23 -23.47
C VAL A 6 -2.91 -0.94 -23.03
N SER A 7 -3.56 -0.22 -23.93
CA SER A 7 -4.30 0.97 -23.52
C SER A 7 -5.46 0.53 -22.62
N PRO A 8 -5.87 1.36 -21.65
CA PRO A 8 -6.96 0.98 -20.74
C PRO A 8 -8.25 0.56 -21.46
N ALA A 9 -8.59 1.20 -22.58
CA ALA A 9 -9.78 0.86 -23.38
C ALA A 9 -9.64 -0.51 -24.09
N GLU A 10 -8.40 -0.96 -24.39
CA GLU A 10 -8.17 -2.26 -25.03
C GLU A 10 -8.55 -3.44 -24.11
N PHE A 11 -8.55 -3.27 -22.79
CA PHE A 11 -9.08 -4.30 -21.89
C PHE A 11 -10.53 -4.61 -22.22
N PHE A 12 -11.38 -3.59 -22.28
CA PHE A 12 -12.82 -3.72 -22.48
C PHE A 12 -13.23 -3.98 -23.95
N SER A 13 -12.33 -3.79 -24.91
CA SER A 13 -12.56 -4.12 -26.31
C SER A 13 -12.11 -5.53 -26.69
N SER A 14 -11.52 -6.28 -25.77
CA SER A 14 -11.07 -7.65 -26.01
C SER A 14 -12.22 -8.66 -25.80
N ASP A 15 -12.33 -9.65 -26.68
CA ASP A 15 -13.27 -10.77 -26.54
C ASP A 15 -12.91 -11.76 -25.41
N ARG A 16 -12.00 -11.36 -24.50
CA ARG A 16 -11.46 -12.22 -23.45
C ARG A 16 -12.19 -12.11 -22.11
N GLN A 17 -13.19 -11.25 -22.00
CA GLN A 17 -13.97 -11.17 -20.78
C GLN A 17 -14.83 -12.41 -20.60
N GLU A 18 -14.49 -13.29 -19.67
CA GLU A 18 -15.24 -14.52 -19.40
C GLU A 18 -16.45 -14.30 -18.50
N ALA A 19 -16.44 -13.23 -17.70
CA ALA A 19 -17.50 -12.93 -16.73
C ALA A 19 -17.64 -11.42 -16.49
N GLU A 20 -18.88 -10.99 -16.19
CA GLU A 20 -19.15 -9.61 -15.81
C GLU A 20 -18.37 -9.21 -14.55
N LEU A 21 -17.80 -8.01 -14.58
CA LEU A 21 -17.07 -7.46 -13.46
C LEU A 21 -18.01 -6.99 -12.34
N SER A 22 -17.67 -7.29 -11.10
CA SER A 22 -18.28 -6.68 -9.91
C SER A 22 -17.24 -6.31 -8.86
N LEU A 23 -17.33 -5.08 -8.36
CA LEU A 23 -16.57 -4.61 -7.21
C LEU A 23 -17.42 -4.64 -5.96
N ILE A 24 -16.88 -5.06 -4.83
CA ILE A 24 -17.53 -5.00 -3.52
C ILE A 24 -16.60 -4.30 -2.55
N ALA A 25 -17.05 -3.17 -2.02
CA ALA A 25 -16.36 -2.52 -0.91
C ALA A 25 -16.68 -3.23 0.41
N CYS A 26 -15.68 -3.70 1.13
CA CYS A 26 -15.84 -3.99 2.54
C CYS A 26 -16.02 -2.67 3.32
N PRO A 27 -16.68 -2.68 4.49
CA PRO A 27 -16.82 -1.48 5.31
C PRO A 27 -15.45 -0.83 5.57
N GLY A 28 -15.31 0.45 5.20
CA GLY A 28 -14.09 1.24 5.30
C GLY A 28 -13.21 1.30 4.05
N ALA A 29 -13.55 0.54 3.01
CA ALA A 29 -12.84 0.56 1.72
C ALA A 29 -13.64 1.27 0.60
N GLU A 30 -14.74 1.95 0.93
CA GLU A 30 -15.66 2.55 -0.04
C GLU A 30 -14.97 3.60 -0.91
N VAL A 31 -14.14 4.46 -0.32
CA VAL A 31 -13.45 5.55 -1.05
C VAL A 31 -12.51 5.00 -2.12
N LEU A 32 -11.64 4.04 -1.75
CA LEU A 32 -10.72 3.42 -2.70
C LEU A 32 -11.48 2.66 -3.78
N THR A 33 -12.53 1.91 -3.40
CA THR A 33 -13.36 1.15 -4.34
C THR A 33 -14.04 2.07 -5.35
N GLN A 34 -14.57 3.21 -4.92
CA GLN A 34 -15.19 4.20 -5.80
C GLN A 34 -14.17 4.84 -6.77
N GLN A 35 -12.95 5.10 -6.29
CA GLN A 35 -11.88 5.60 -7.16
C GLN A 35 -11.48 4.57 -8.23
N ILE A 36 -11.38 3.29 -7.85
CA ILE A 36 -11.12 2.19 -8.79
C ILE A 36 -12.26 2.10 -9.82
N ASP A 37 -13.50 2.08 -9.36
CA ASP A 37 -14.70 2.03 -10.19
C ASP A 37 -14.74 3.16 -11.23
N THR A 38 -14.44 4.37 -10.80
CA THR A 38 -14.39 5.55 -11.68
C THR A 38 -13.43 5.35 -12.85
N HIS A 39 -12.26 4.76 -12.62
CA HIS A 39 -11.31 4.45 -13.70
C HIS A 39 -11.85 3.38 -14.65
N LEU A 40 -12.40 2.31 -14.10
CA LEU A 40 -12.94 1.19 -14.89
C LEU A 40 -14.14 1.62 -15.74
N VAL A 41 -15.06 2.39 -15.18
CA VAL A 41 -16.22 2.97 -15.88
C VAL A 41 -15.77 3.87 -17.03
N ASN A 42 -14.79 4.72 -16.81
CA ASN A 42 -14.25 5.60 -17.86
C ASN A 42 -13.63 4.78 -19.00
N TRP A 43 -12.87 3.74 -18.72
CA TRP A 43 -12.27 2.87 -19.74
C TRP A 43 -13.30 2.05 -20.50
N ALA A 44 -14.34 1.56 -19.81
CA ALA A 44 -15.46 0.87 -20.45
C ALA A 44 -16.18 1.80 -21.43
N ARG A 45 -16.44 3.07 -21.04
CA ARG A 45 -17.05 4.08 -21.93
C ARG A 45 -16.17 4.44 -23.12
N GLU A 46 -14.86 4.56 -22.91
CA GLU A 46 -13.89 4.75 -24.01
C GLU A 46 -13.93 3.59 -25.02
N ALA A 47 -14.26 2.38 -24.57
CA ALA A 47 -14.45 1.19 -25.39
C ALA A 47 -15.88 1.07 -25.99
N GLY A 48 -16.77 2.03 -25.74
CA GLY A 48 -18.15 2.03 -26.24
C GLY A 48 -19.12 1.21 -25.41
N ILE A 49 -18.76 0.81 -24.18
CA ILE A 49 -19.60 0.07 -23.25
C ILE A 49 -20.25 1.07 -22.28
N GLU A 50 -21.58 1.17 -22.31
CA GLU A 50 -22.34 1.99 -21.36
C GLU A 50 -22.51 1.23 -20.05
N VAL A 51 -21.89 1.74 -19.00
CA VAL A 51 -22.01 1.25 -17.64
C VAL A 51 -21.95 2.42 -16.65
N ASP A 52 -22.82 2.40 -15.65
CA ASP A 52 -22.84 3.44 -14.62
C ASP A 52 -21.86 3.15 -13.49
N SER A 53 -21.78 1.89 -13.05
CA SER A 53 -20.86 1.44 -12.00
C SER A 53 -20.74 -0.09 -11.98
N PHE A 54 -19.57 -0.59 -11.69
CA PHE A 54 -19.32 -2.01 -11.42
C PHE A 54 -19.56 -2.37 -9.94
N ILE A 55 -19.81 -1.39 -9.05
CA ILE A 55 -19.98 -1.65 -7.62
C ILE A 55 -21.29 -2.38 -7.35
N ALA A 56 -21.18 -3.57 -6.74
CA ALA A 56 -22.31 -4.28 -6.13
C ALA A 56 -22.43 -3.82 -4.67
N PRO A 57 -23.52 -3.13 -4.28
CA PRO A 57 -23.68 -2.62 -2.93
C PRO A 57 -23.69 -3.75 -1.90
N ALA A 58 -22.90 -3.58 -0.84
CA ALA A 58 -22.76 -4.55 0.24
C ALA A 58 -22.67 -3.86 1.59
N GLU A 59 -22.98 -4.58 2.66
CA GLU A 59 -22.88 -4.09 4.03
C GLU A 59 -22.65 -5.23 5.02
N CYS A 60 -22.10 -4.88 6.19
CA CYS A 60 -21.89 -5.81 7.29
C CYS A 60 -22.59 -5.28 8.56
N PRO A 61 -23.93 -5.31 8.64
CA PRO A 61 -24.64 -4.82 9.81
C PRO A 61 -24.32 -5.67 11.05
N ARG A 62 -24.14 -4.98 12.19
CA ARG A 62 -23.93 -5.61 13.50
C ARG A 62 -25.23 -5.73 14.26
N PHE A 63 -25.38 -6.86 14.94
CA PHE A 63 -26.41 -7.06 15.95
C PHE A 63 -25.97 -6.41 17.27
N GLN A 64 -26.92 -6.22 18.19
CA GLN A 64 -26.63 -5.65 19.52
C GLN A 64 -25.68 -6.50 20.35
N SER A 65 -25.58 -7.82 20.06
CA SER A 65 -24.63 -8.75 20.67
C SER A 65 -23.18 -8.53 20.21
N GLY A 66 -22.97 -7.73 19.16
CA GLY A 66 -21.65 -7.52 18.54
C GLY A 66 -21.38 -8.40 17.32
N ASP A 67 -22.16 -9.46 17.11
CA ASP A 67 -22.10 -10.27 15.89
C ASP A 67 -22.44 -9.43 14.66
N ALA A 68 -21.95 -9.84 13.49
CA ALA A 68 -22.29 -9.20 12.23
C ALA A 68 -22.61 -10.23 11.16
N LYS A 69 -23.29 -9.80 10.09
CA LYS A 69 -23.52 -10.60 8.89
C LYS A 69 -23.08 -9.83 7.65
N GLY A 70 -22.67 -10.55 6.59
CA GLY A 70 -22.41 -9.97 5.28
C GLY A 70 -23.67 -9.99 4.43
N LEU A 71 -23.98 -8.88 3.78
CA LEU A 71 -25.09 -8.73 2.83
C LEU A 71 -24.58 -8.14 1.53
N VAL A 72 -24.89 -8.77 0.40
CA VAL A 72 -24.71 -8.23 -0.94
C VAL A 72 -26.08 -7.96 -1.53
N LYS A 73 -26.33 -6.71 -1.92
CA LYS A 73 -27.68 -6.22 -2.29
C LYS A 73 -28.04 -6.40 -3.78
N ARG A 74 -27.08 -6.87 -4.58
CA ARG A 74 -27.25 -7.18 -6.00
C ARG A 74 -26.77 -8.61 -6.28
N SER A 75 -27.42 -9.30 -7.22
CA SER A 75 -26.92 -10.61 -7.66
C SER A 75 -25.54 -10.47 -8.29
N VAL A 76 -24.64 -11.34 -7.90
CA VAL A 76 -23.28 -11.48 -8.49
C VAL A 76 -23.07 -12.90 -9.04
N ARG A 77 -24.18 -13.57 -9.40
CA ARG A 77 -24.11 -14.91 -9.97
C ARG A 77 -23.42 -14.89 -11.33
N GLY A 78 -22.35 -15.67 -11.45
CA GLY A 78 -21.53 -15.73 -12.65
C GLY A 78 -20.58 -14.56 -12.86
N HIS A 79 -20.55 -13.58 -11.93
CA HIS A 79 -19.63 -12.43 -12.04
C HIS A 79 -18.23 -12.77 -11.52
N ASP A 80 -17.23 -12.07 -12.08
CA ASP A 80 -15.88 -11.98 -11.52
C ASP A 80 -15.88 -10.90 -10.45
N VAL A 81 -15.78 -11.32 -9.18
CA VAL A 81 -16.00 -10.45 -8.02
C VAL A 81 -14.68 -10.06 -7.36
N PHE A 82 -14.44 -8.76 -7.24
CA PHE A 82 -13.31 -8.20 -6.50
C PHE A 82 -13.80 -7.55 -5.21
N LEU A 83 -13.37 -8.10 -4.06
CA LEU A 83 -13.64 -7.52 -2.76
C LEU A 83 -12.45 -6.64 -2.34
N VAL A 84 -12.74 -5.37 -2.04
CA VAL A 84 -11.72 -4.42 -1.56
C VAL A 84 -11.85 -4.29 -0.06
N VAL A 85 -10.75 -4.47 0.67
CA VAL A 85 -10.72 -4.36 2.13
C VAL A 85 -9.52 -3.53 2.60
N ASP A 86 -9.73 -2.67 3.58
CA ASP A 86 -8.68 -1.91 4.26
C ASP A 86 -8.60 -2.30 5.74
N PRO A 87 -7.76 -3.28 6.12
CA PRO A 87 -7.59 -3.66 7.51
C PRO A 87 -6.98 -2.56 8.39
N GLY A 88 -6.33 -1.57 7.78
CA GLY A 88 -5.72 -0.44 8.47
C GLY A 88 -6.69 0.70 8.81
N ASN A 89 -7.95 0.66 8.36
CA ASN A 89 -8.90 1.73 8.60
C ASN A 89 -9.44 1.73 10.03
N TYR A 90 -8.90 2.61 10.84
CA TYR A 90 -9.30 2.79 12.24
C TYR A 90 -10.44 3.82 12.45
N ALA A 91 -10.94 4.45 11.37
CA ALA A 91 -11.95 5.50 11.50
C ALA A 91 -13.35 4.95 11.74
N LEU A 92 -13.64 3.73 11.31
CA LEU A 92 -14.95 3.14 11.52
C LEU A 92 -15.16 2.75 12.97
N THR A 93 -16.37 3.03 13.45
CA THR A 93 -16.77 2.69 14.82
C THR A 93 -18.07 1.91 14.83
N TYR A 94 -18.29 1.18 15.93
CA TYR A 94 -19.57 0.54 16.24
C TYR A 94 -19.84 0.61 17.74
N ASN A 95 -21.12 0.56 18.11
CA ASN A 95 -21.53 0.56 19.51
C ASN A 95 -21.71 -0.86 20.02
N LEU A 96 -21.11 -1.17 21.16
CA LEU A 96 -21.25 -2.43 21.86
C LEU A 96 -21.33 -2.17 23.36
N PHE A 97 -22.40 -2.66 24.01
CA PHE A 97 -22.66 -2.45 25.45
C PHE A 97 -22.57 -0.99 25.88
N GLY A 98 -23.09 -0.07 25.04
CA GLY A 98 -23.09 1.37 25.33
C GLY A 98 -21.74 2.08 25.10
N ASN A 99 -20.70 1.36 24.65
CA ASN A 99 -19.39 1.93 24.33
C ASN A 99 -19.18 2.03 22.82
N THR A 100 -18.58 3.11 22.39
CA THR A 100 -18.09 3.26 21.01
C THR A 100 -16.74 2.58 20.87
N ASN A 101 -16.65 1.63 19.95
CA ASN A 101 -15.43 0.88 19.66
C ASN A 101 -14.96 1.18 18.24
N HIS A 102 -13.67 1.39 18.04
CA HIS A 102 -13.09 1.42 16.71
C HIS A 102 -12.98 0.00 16.14
N MET A 103 -13.22 -0.15 14.83
CA MET A 103 -12.94 -1.41 14.17
C MET A 103 -11.44 -1.71 14.17
N SER A 104 -11.11 -2.90 14.65
CA SER A 104 -9.75 -3.44 14.59
C SER A 104 -9.48 -4.08 13.22
N PRO A 105 -8.21 -4.39 12.88
CA PRO A 105 -7.88 -5.24 11.72
C PRO A 105 -8.66 -6.56 11.72
N ASP A 106 -8.92 -7.15 12.89
CA ASP A 106 -9.69 -8.39 13.03
C ASP A 106 -11.15 -8.20 12.63
N ASP A 107 -11.77 -7.05 12.98
CA ASP A 107 -13.13 -6.72 12.56
C ASP A 107 -13.23 -6.59 11.05
N HIS A 108 -12.28 -5.91 10.40
CA HIS A 108 -12.22 -5.78 8.94
C HIS A 108 -12.02 -7.12 8.25
N TYR A 109 -11.12 -7.95 8.76
CA TYR A 109 -10.86 -9.28 8.23
C TYR A 109 -12.08 -10.20 8.41
N ALA A 110 -12.77 -10.13 9.54
CA ALA A 110 -14.01 -10.86 9.76
C ALA A 110 -15.13 -10.41 8.81
N ASN A 111 -15.24 -9.11 8.52
CA ASN A 111 -16.20 -8.56 7.55
C ASN A 111 -15.89 -9.03 6.13
N LEU A 112 -14.62 -9.07 5.72
CA LEU A 112 -14.19 -9.65 4.45
C LEU A 112 -14.66 -11.10 4.33
N LYS A 113 -14.41 -11.94 5.33
CA LYS A 113 -14.86 -13.35 5.33
C LYS A 113 -16.37 -13.49 5.21
N ARG A 114 -17.15 -12.62 5.86
CA ARG A 114 -18.63 -12.60 5.76
C ARG A 114 -19.08 -12.27 4.33
N LEU A 115 -18.45 -11.31 3.68
CA LEU A 115 -18.79 -10.94 2.31
C LEU A 115 -18.34 -12.00 1.29
N ILE A 116 -17.19 -12.65 1.50
CA ILE A 116 -16.77 -13.82 0.70
C ILE A 116 -17.84 -14.92 0.81
N GLN A 117 -18.31 -15.26 2.02
CA GLN A 117 -19.37 -16.26 2.22
C GLN A 117 -20.68 -15.87 1.51
N ALA A 118 -21.02 -14.58 1.47
CA ALA A 118 -22.24 -14.11 0.81
C ALA A 118 -22.22 -14.28 -0.72
N VAL A 119 -21.03 -14.30 -1.35
CA VAL A 119 -20.84 -14.45 -2.81
C VAL A 119 -20.36 -15.85 -3.21
N ALA A 120 -19.73 -16.60 -2.30
CA ALA A 120 -19.17 -17.91 -2.58
C ALA A 120 -20.20 -18.90 -3.16
N GLY A 121 -19.77 -19.71 -4.11
CA GLY A 121 -20.60 -20.67 -4.83
C GLY A 121 -21.61 -20.05 -5.81
N ARG A 122 -21.59 -18.71 -5.97
CA ARG A 122 -22.42 -17.98 -6.95
C ARG A 122 -21.58 -17.18 -7.92
N ALA A 123 -20.53 -16.53 -7.46
CA ALA A 123 -19.55 -15.85 -8.30
C ALA A 123 -18.81 -16.86 -9.21
N HIS A 124 -18.42 -16.41 -10.40
CA HIS A 124 -17.52 -17.15 -11.28
C HIS A 124 -16.12 -17.25 -10.65
N ARG A 125 -15.57 -16.12 -10.19
CA ARG A 125 -14.27 -16.02 -9.53
C ARG A 125 -14.37 -15.01 -8.38
N VAL A 126 -13.59 -15.22 -7.34
CA VAL A 126 -13.47 -14.29 -6.19
C VAL A 126 -12.02 -13.87 -6.04
N SER A 127 -11.79 -12.57 -6.18
CA SER A 127 -10.50 -11.92 -5.98
C SER A 127 -10.58 -10.94 -4.80
N VAL A 128 -9.49 -10.80 -4.05
CA VAL A 128 -9.41 -9.90 -2.90
C VAL A 128 -8.33 -8.86 -3.15
N ILE A 129 -8.69 -7.58 -3.05
CA ILE A 129 -7.77 -6.47 -2.99
C ILE A 129 -7.63 -6.08 -1.52
N MET A 130 -6.50 -6.47 -0.93
CA MET A 130 -6.14 -6.19 0.45
C MET A 130 -4.81 -5.45 0.44
N PRO A 131 -4.82 -4.12 0.26
CA PRO A 131 -3.57 -3.36 0.09
C PRO A 131 -2.59 -3.62 1.22
N SER A 132 -2.99 -3.45 2.48
CA SER A 132 -2.21 -3.84 3.65
C SER A 132 -2.63 -5.24 4.11
N LEU A 133 -1.72 -6.20 4.07
CA LEU A 133 -2.04 -7.58 4.48
C LEU A 133 -2.42 -7.64 5.95
N TYR A 134 -3.58 -8.25 6.23
CA TYR A 134 -3.96 -8.62 7.59
C TYR A 134 -2.89 -9.53 8.21
N GLY A 135 -2.44 -9.19 9.41
CA GLY A 135 -1.38 -9.92 10.10
C GLY A 135 0.00 -9.84 9.43
N GLY A 136 0.21 -8.95 8.43
CA GLY A 136 1.44 -8.89 7.62
C GLY A 136 2.73 -8.73 8.43
N ARG A 137 2.68 -8.08 9.58
CA ARG A 137 3.83 -7.95 10.50
C ARG A 137 4.13 -9.23 11.28
N GLN A 138 3.17 -10.18 11.34
CA GLN A 138 3.33 -11.52 11.91
C GLN A 138 3.52 -12.56 10.78
N HIS A 139 4.57 -12.36 9.98
CA HIS A 139 4.92 -13.12 8.79
C HIS A 139 5.86 -14.31 9.06
N ARG A 140 6.48 -14.34 10.22
CA ARG A 140 7.41 -15.42 10.65
C ARG A 140 7.20 -15.77 12.11
N ARG A 141 7.56 -16.98 12.45
CA ARG A 141 7.53 -17.51 13.82
C ARG A 141 8.96 -17.74 14.29
N ILE A 142 9.33 -17.21 15.44
CA ILE A 142 10.65 -17.43 16.06
C ILE A 142 10.55 -18.41 17.22
N ASN A 143 9.51 -18.31 18.01
CA ASN A 143 9.27 -19.13 19.18
C ASN A 143 7.82 -19.67 19.21
N ARG A 144 7.18 -19.62 20.38
CA ARG A 144 5.77 -20.01 20.58
C ARG A 144 4.85 -18.84 20.22
N GLU A 145 4.88 -18.40 18.98
CA GLU A 145 4.13 -17.27 18.44
C GLU A 145 3.08 -17.79 17.47
N SER A 146 2.01 -17.00 17.27
CA SER A 146 1.09 -17.22 16.15
C SER A 146 1.77 -16.92 14.81
N LEU A 147 1.15 -17.33 13.71
CA LEU A 147 1.60 -17.03 12.34
C LEU A 147 0.40 -16.51 11.54
N ASP A 148 -0.12 -15.36 11.98
CA ASP A 148 -1.42 -14.86 11.58
C ASP A 148 -1.53 -14.60 10.08
N CYS A 149 -0.48 -14.02 9.46
CA CYS A 149 -0.49 -13.75 8.03
C CYS A 149 -0.67 -15.02 7.19
N ALA A 150 0.10 -16.05 7.48
CA ALA A 150 0.03 -17.31 6.74
C ALA A 150 -1.32 -18.01 6.94
N VAL A 151 -1.82 -18.05 8.17
CA VAL A 151 -3.12 -18.67 8.50
C VAL A 151 -4.24 -17.90 7.79
N ALA A 152 -4.23 -16.57 7.81
CA ALA A 152 -5.24 -15.77 7.13
C ALA A 152 -5.25 -16.00 5.60
N LEU A 153 -4.09 -16.06 4.97
CA LEU A 153 -3.98 -16.37 3.54
C LEU A 153 -4.55 -17.77 3.22
N GLN A 154 -4.22 -18.77 4.04
CA GLN A 154 -4.73 -20.14 3.88
C GLN A 154 -6.26 -20.21 4.11
N GLU A 155 -6.80 -19.47 5.08
CA GLU A 155 -8.26 -19.34 5.25
C GLU A 155 -8.93 -18.79 4.00
N LEU A 156 -8.40 -17.71 3.43
CA LEU A 156 -8.96 -17.10 2.20
C LEU A 156 -8.92 -18.09 1.03
N GLN A 157 -7.80 -18.79 0.86
CA GLN A 157 -7.69 -19.85 -0.15
C GLN A 157 -8.73 -20.96 0.07
N ALA A 158 -8.90 -21.43 1.29
CA ALA A 158 -9.89 -22.47 1.64
C ALA A 158 -11.34 -21.99 1.44
N MET A 159 -11.59 -20.66 1.51
CA MET A 159 -12.89 -20.05 1.22
C MET A 159 -13.14 -19.86 -0.29
N GLY A 160 -12.20 -20.24 -1.16
CA GLY A 160 -12.35 -20.18 -2.61
C GLY A 160 -11.88 -18.85 -3.23
N VAL A 161 -11.08 -18.05 -2.52
CA VAL A 161 -10.39 -16.90 -3.11
C VAL A 161 -9.34 -17.40 -4.09
N SER A 162 -9.40 -16.90 -5.32
CA SER A 162 -8.49 -17.29 -6.41
C SER A 162 -7.29 -16.38 -6.54
N ASN A 163 -7.47 -15.09 -6.24
CA ASN A 163 -6.41 -14.09 -6.38
C ASN A 163 -6.38 -13.16 -5.16
N ILE A 164 -5.19 -12.79 -4.73
CA ILE A 164 -4.96 -11.70 -3.77
C ILE A 164 -4.05 -10.67 -4.42
N ILE A 165 -4.47 -9.40 -4.38
CA ILE A 165 -3.68 -8.25 -4.76
C ILE A 165 -3.36 -7.47 -3.50
N THR A 166 -2.06 -7.35 -3.20
CA THR A 166 -1.56 -6.60 -2.05
C THR A 166 -0.47 -5.62 -2.49
N PHE A 167 -0.18 -4.64 -1.66
CA PHE A 167 0.86 -3.66 -1.95
C PHE A 167 1.93 -3.72 -0.87
N ASP A 168 3.20 -3.67 -1.31
CA ASP A 168 4.36 -3.51 -0.45
C ASP A 168 4.30 -4.39 0.80
N ALA A 169 4.05 -5.68 0.62
CA ALA A 169 3.97 -6.63 1.72
C ALA A 169 5.22 -6.54 2.61
N HIS A 170 5.01 -6.47 3.92
CA HIS A 170 6.09 -6.34 4.92
C HIS A 170 7.20 -7.40 4.74
N ASP A 171 6.81 -8.60 4.39
CA ASP A 171 7.73 -9.64 3.91
C ASP A 171 7.10 -10.31 2.65
N PRO A 172 7.69 -10.15 1.46
CA PRO A 172 7.13 -10.72 0.24
C PRO A 172 7.10 -12.25 0.23
N ARG A 173 7.86 -12.92 1.12
CA ARG A 173 7.87 -14.39 1.21
C ARG A 173 6.60 -14.99 1.79
N VAL A 174 5.65 -14.18 2.28
CA VAL A 174 4.33 -14.64 2.72
C VAL A 174 3.57 -15.39 1.63
N VAL A 175 3.85 -15.13 0.34
CA VAL A 175 3.31 -15.89 -0.79
C VAL A 175 3.56 -17.39 -0.67
N ASN A 176 4.63 -17.82 -0.01
CA ASN A 176 4.95 -19.23 0.18
C ASN A 176 3.91 -19.98 1.04
N ALA A 177 3.05 -19.27 1.76
CA ALA A 177 1.96 -19.88 2.52
C ALA A 177 0.83 -20.42 1.63
N VAL A 178 0.71 -19.92 0.39
CA VAL A 178 -0.40 -20.21 -0.54
C VAL A 178 0.10 -20.47 -1.96
N PRO A 179 0.90 -21.51 -2.17
CA PRO A 179 1.59 -21.75 -3.45
C PRO A 179 0.65 -22.11 -4.62
N LEU A 180 -0.62 -22.37 -4.35
CA LEU A 180 -1.64 -22.72 -5.35
C LEU A 180 -2.65 -21.59 -5.60
N MET A 181 -2.45 -20.41 -5.01
CA MET A 181 -3.29 -19.25 -5.19
C MET A 181 -2.50 -18.14 -5.90
N SER A 182 -3.15 -17.39 -6.80
CA SER A 182 -2.53 -16.20 -7.38
C SER A 182 -2.34 -15.13 -6.31
N PHE A 183 -1.12 -14.59 -6.22
CA PHE A 183 -0.76 -13.60 -5.21
C PHE A 183 0.15 -12.54 -5.84
N ASP A 184 -0.39 -11.35 -6.01
CA ASP A 184 0.32 -10.21 -6.58
C ASP A 184 0.72 -9.23 -5.49
N ASN A 185 2.02 -9.16 -5.20
CA ASN A 185 2.60 -8.14 -4.32
C ASN A 185 3.12 -6.96 -5.15
N VAL A 186 2.45 -5.85 -5.10
CA VAL A 186 2.63 -4.70 -6.00
C VAL A 186 3.40 -3.59 -5.31
N MET A 187 4.41 -3.03 -5.98
CA MET A 187 5.18 -1.89 -5.45
C MET A 187 4.67 -0.57 -6.05
N PRO A 188 4.25 0.42 -5.25
CA PRO A 188 3.75 1.70 -5.74
C PRO A 188 4.87 2.69 -6.13
N THR A 189 6.09 2.21 -6.40
CA THR A 189 7.29 3.05 -6.62
C THR A 189 7.09 4.08 -7.72
N TYR A 190 6.48 3.71 -8.85
CA TYR A 190 6.20 4.66 -9.93
C TYR A 190 5.26 5.79 -9.48
N GLN A 191 4.20 5.47 -8.73
CA GLN A 191 3.23 6.44 -8.23
C GLN A 191 3.88 7.38 -7.22
N VAL A 192 4.72 6.85 -6.34
CA VAL A 192 5.51 7.62 -5.37
C VAL A 192 6.42 8.60 -6.10
N LEU A 193 7.24 8.13 -7.03
CA LEU A 193 8.18 8.98 -7.78
C LEU A 193 7.44 10.03 -8.63
N LYS A 194 6.34 9.65 -9.27
CA LYS A 194 5.50 10.57 -10.04
C LYS A 194 4.95 11.70 -9.16
N THR A 195 4.45 11.37 -7.97
CA THR A 195 3.93 12.35 -7.01
C THR A 195 5.06 13.23 -6.47
N LEU A 196 6.19 12.63 -6.11
CA LEU A 196 7.36 13.35 -5.64
C LEU A 196 7.82 14.39 -6.66
N LEU A 197 8.05 14.00 -7.91
CA LEU A 197 8.53 14.89 -8.97
C LEU A 197 7.53 15.95 -9.38
N LYS A 198 6.23 15.67 -9.27
CA LYS A 198 5.18 16.66 -9.50
C LYS A 198 5.23 17.81 -8.47
N ASN A 199 5.49 17.47 -7.22
CA ASN A 199 5.49 18.42 -6.10
C ASN A 199 6.87 19.02 -5.82
N ARG A 200 7.94 18.35 -6.25
CA ARG A 200 9.33 18.77 -6.07
C ARG A 200 10.10 18.64 -7.40
N PRO A 201 9.74 19.48 -8.39
CA PRO A 201 10.43 19.49 -9.70
C PRO A 201 11.88 19.95 -9.62
N ASP A 202 12.29 20.53 -8.49
CA ASP A 202 13.65 20.98 -8.16
C ASP A 202 14.61 19.85 -7.78
N LEU A 203 14.11 18.63 -7.53
CA LEU A 203 14.94 17.52 -7.09
C LEU A 203 15.95 17.08 -8.15
N ASN A 204 17.19 16.93 -7.73
CA ASN A 204 18.27 16.38 -8.52
C ASN A 204 18.74 15.03 -7.94
N PHE A 205 18.48 13.94 -8.66
CA PHE A 205 18.82 12.58 -8.22
C PHE A 205 20.29 12.22 -8.45
N HIS A 206 21.15 13.15 -8.88
CA HIS A 206 22.58 12.87 -8.96
C HIS A 206 23.11 12.47 -7.58
N LYS A 207 23.98 11.48 -7.54
CA LYS A 207 24.55 10.88 -6.31
C LYS A 207 25.21 11.89 -5.34
N ASP A 208 25.64 13.04 -5.85
CA ASP A 208 26.23 14.10 -5.02
C ASP A 208 25.16 14.94 -4.29
N ASN A 209 23.91 14.90 -4.78
CA ASN A 209 22.80 15.74 -4.28
C ASN A 209 21.70 14.94 -3.61
N PHE A 210 21.63 13.62 -3.87
CA PHE A 210 20.52 12.77 -3.42
C PHE A 210 21.03 11.41 -2.93
N ILE A 211 20.43 10.92 -1.85
CA ILE A 211 20.74 9.61 -1.29
C ILE A 211 19.46 8.96 -0.74
N VAL A 212 19.33 7.65 -0.95
CA VAL A 212 18.27 6.85 -0.33
C VAL A 212 18.81 6.27 0.97
N ILE A 213 18.03 6.33 2.03
CA ILE A 213 18.39 5.79 3.34
C ILE A 213 17.36 4.77 3.81
N SER A 214 17.83 3.56 4.11
CA SER A 214 16.98 2.57 4.78
C SER A 214 16.90 2.88 6.29
N PRO A 215 15.70 3.02 6.87
CA PRO A 215 15.54 3.33 8.30
C PRO A 215 15.97 2.17 9.21
N ASP A 216 15.97 0.94 8.69
CA ASP A 216 16.46 -0.26 9.37
C ASP A 216 16.71 -1.41 8.36
N GLU A 217 17.11 -2.57 8.87
CA GLU A 217 17.39 -3.76 8.06
C GLU A 217 16.14 -4.31 7.35
N GLY A 218 14.96 -4.15 7.95
CA GLY A 218 13.69 -4.65 7.41
C GLY A 218 13.27 -3.92 6.12
N ALA A 219 13.54 -2.62 6.05
CA ALA A 219 13.22 -1.79 4.90
C ALA A 219 14.30 -1.82 3.78
N MET A 220 15.40 -2.56 3.96
CA MET A 220 16.56 -2.52 3.07
C MET A 220 16.20 -2.86 1.62
N SER A 221 15.47 -3.94 1.38
CA SER A 221 15.13 -4.37 0.01
C SER A 221 14.34 -3.31 -0.76
N ARG A 222 13.42 -2.62 -0.09
CA ARG A 222 12.63 -1.51 -0.65
C ARG A 222 13.53 -0.34 -1.02
N ASN A 223 14.42 0.06 -0.11
CA ASN A 223 15.33 1.17 -0.34
C ASN A 223 16.41 0.86 -1.39
N MET A 224 16.88 -0.40 -1.48
CA MET A 224 17.74 -0.86 -2.58
C MET A 224 17.03 -0.70 -3.93
N TYR A 225 15.74 -1.01 -4.03
CA TYR A 225 14.99 -0.84 -5.26
C TYR A 225 14.89 0.65 -5.65
N PHE A 226 14.53 1.55 -4.72
CA PHE A 226 14.53 2.99 -4.98
C PHE A 226 15.91 3.51 -5.40
N SER A 227 16.96 3.16 -4.66
CA SER A 227 18.35 3.55 -5.00
C SER A 227 18.74 3.08 -6.40
N SER A 228 18.42 1.83 -6.75
CA SER A 228 18.74 1.25 -8.05
C SER A 228 18.03 1.95 -9.21
N VAL A 229 16.71 2.19 -9.09
CA VAL A 229 15.94 2.84 -10.17
C VAL A 229 16.27 4.34 -10.30
N LEU A 230 16.69 5.00 -9.22
CA LEU A 230 17.11 6.40 -9.23
C LEU A 230 18.60 6.58 -9.61
N GLY A 231 19.38 5.52 -9.60
CA GLY A 231 20.82 5.57 -9.88
C GLY A 231 21.63 6.35 -8.83
N CYS A 232 21.14 6.42 -7.59
CA CYS A 232 21.78 7.13 -6.49
C CYS A 232 22.33 6.18 -5.41
N ASN A 233 23.09 6.73 -4.47
CA ASN A 233 23.69 5.95 -3.40
C ASN A 233 22.66 5.52 -2.35
N LEU A 234 22.99 4.45 -1.61
CA LEU A 234 22.20 3.90 -0.53
C LEU A 234 22.98 3.94 0.77
N GLY A 235 22.34 4.40 1.84
CA GLY A 235 22.79 4.24 3.21
C GLY A 235 21.74 3.51 4.05
N MET A 236 22.10 3.14 5.27
CA MET A 236 21.17 2.47 6.17
C MET A 236 21.43 2.82 7.63
N PHE A 237 20.37 2.75 8.44
CA PHE A 237 20.50 2.70 9.89
C PHE A 237 20.52 1.26 10.38
N TYR A 238 21.43 1.00 11.28
CA TYR A 238 21.62 -0.29 11.92
C TYR A 238 21.30 -0.17 13.41
N LYS A 239 20.45 -1.07 13.91
CA LYS A 239 20.07 -1.14 15.33
C LYS A 239 21.04 -2.05 16.06
N ARG A 240 22.10 -1.47 16.66
CA ARG A 240 23.00 -2.24 17.53
C ARG A 240 22.28 -2.63 18.80
N ARG A 241 22.20 -3.93 19.07
CA ARG A 241 21.57 -4.49 20.27
C ARG A 241 22.61 -4.93 21.27
N ASP A 242 22.34 -4.72 22.57
CA ASP A 242 23.13 -5.29 23.64
C ASP A 242 22.71 -6.74 23.87
N TYR A 243 23.45 -7.68 23.31
CA TYR A 243 23.20 -9.12 23.50
C TYR A 243 23.60 -9.62 24.88
N SER A 244 24.25 -8.81 25.71
CA SER A 244 24.60 -9.18 27.10
C SER A 244 23.42 -9.06 28.07
N ARG A 245 22.33 -8.42 27.64
CA ARG A 245 21.15 -8.15 28.49
C ARG A 245 19.86 -8.53 27.76
N VAL A 246 18.89 -9.00 28.51
CA VAL A 246 17.53 -9.23 28.04
C VAL A 246 16.57 -8.45 28.93
N VAL A 247 15.84 -7.49 28.36
CA VAL A 247 14.82 -6.67 29.05
C VAL A 247 13.48 -6.94 28.36
N ASN A 248 12.48 -7.40 29.12
CA ASN A 248 11.17 -7.78 28.61
C ASN A 248 11.21 -8.75 27.40
N GLY A 249 12.11 -9.74 27.47
CA GLY A 249 12.26 -10.76 26.43
C GLY A 249 12.99 -10.30 25.14
N ARG A 250 13.56 -9.09 25.14
CA ARG A 250 14.30 -8.53 23.99
C ARG A 250 15.65 -7.97 24.43
N ASN A 251 16.62 -8.02 23.53
CA ASN A 251 17.88 -7.33 23.71
C ASN A 251 17.68 -5.83 23.48
N PRO A 252 18.03 -4.96 24.45
CA PRO A 252 17.86 -3.52 24.31
C PRO A 252 18.69 -2.95 23.17
N ILE A 253 18.13 -1.98 22.46
CA ILE A 253 18.86 -1.21 21.44
C ILE A 253 19.76 -0.23 22.18
N VAL A 254 21.05 -0.28 21.89
CA VAL A 254 22.08 0.59 22.54
C VAL A 254 22.52 1.74 21.64
N ALA A 255 22.36 1.61 20.32
CA ALA A 255 22.66 2.68 19.37
C ALA A 255 21.93 2.46 18.06
N HIS A 256 21.56 3.57 17.41
CA HIS A 256 21.22 3.62 16.00
C HIS A 256 22.47 4.19 15.29
N GLU A 257 23.17 3.35 14.54
CA GLU A 257 24.38 3.74 13.81
C GLU A 257 24.07 3.89 12.33
N TYR A 258 24.49 5.00 11.74
CA TYR A 258 24.39 5.23 10.32
C TYR A 258 25.56 4.59 9.57
N LEU A 259 25.26 3.84 8.52
CA LEU A 259 26.22 3.23 7.60
C LEU A 259 25.95 3.77 6.20
N GLY A 260 26.85 4.55 5.66
CA GLY A 260 26.73 5.13 4.33
C GLY A 260 27.69 6.29 4.11
N GLU A 261 27.57 6.92 2.94
CA GLU A 261 28.30 8.13 2.62
C GLU A 261 27.75 9.35 3.37
N SER A 262 28.51 10.45 3.43
CA SER A 262 28.07 11.71 4.02
C SER A 262 26.76 12.18 3.39
N VAL A 263 25.82 12.60 4.25
CA VAL A 263 24.54 13.19 3.87
C VAL A 263 24.57 14.72 3.86
N GLU A 264 25.72 15.31 4.18
CA GLU A 264 25.88 16.76 4.28
C GLU A 264 25.49 17.45 2.97
N GLY A 265 24.57 18.39 3.04
CA GLY A 265 24.07 19.16 1.89
C GLY A 265 23.15 18.38 0.93
N LYS A 266 22.94 17.07 1.15
CA LYS A 266 22.12 16.24 0.26
C LYS A 266 20.65 16.23 0.64
N THR A 267 19.81 15.94 -0.33
CA THR A 267 18.42 15.49 -0.09
C THR A 267 18.42 14.01 0.23
N VAL A 268 17.80 13.66 1.34
CA VAL A 268 17.65 12.29 1.81
C VAL A 268 16.23 11.82 1.55
N PHE A 269 16.08 10.62 0.99
CA PHE A 269 14.81 9.93 0.83
C PHE A 269 14.79 8.65 1.67
N ILE A 270 13.79 8.52 2.53
CA ILE A 270 13.62 7.38 3.44
C ILE A 270 12.32 6.69 3.05
N ALA A 271 12.36 5.39 2.71
CA ALA A 271 11.15 4.63 2.39
C ALA A 271 10.93 3.47 3.36
N ASP A 272 9.68 3.35 3.83
CA ASP A 272 9.22 2.22 4.62
C ASP A 272 7.85 1.72 4.09
N ASP A 273 7.36 0.56 4.57
CA ASP A 273 6.02 0.08 4.25
C ASP A 273 4.96 0.82 5.06
N ILE A 274 5.23 1.11 6.33
CA ILE A 274 4.23 1.64 7.25
C ILE A 274 4.80 2.73 8.15
N ILE A 275 4.11 3.86 8.21
CA ILE A 275 4.23 4.81 9.34
C ILE A 275 3.15 4.47 10.36
N ALA A 276 3.51 3.72 11.42
CA ALA A 276 2.63 3.50 12.57
C ALA A 276 2.65 4.73 13.50
N SER A 277 3.43 4.72 14.60
CA SER A 277 3.63 5.92 15.43
C SER A 277 4.52 6.98 14.77
N GLY A 278 5.38 6.56 13.84
CA GLY A 278 6.36 7.42 13.16
C GLY A 278 7.62 7.71 13.97
N GLU A 279 7.72 7.25 15.22
CA GLU A 279 8.85 7.58 16.11
C GLU A 279 10.20 7.16 15.51
N SER A 280 10.33 5.92 15.07
CA SER A 280 11.58 5.44 14.46
C SER A 280 11.99 6.24 13.23
N MET A 281 11.04 6.65 12.40
CA MET A 281 11.30 7.45 11.20
C MET A 281 11.74 8.86 11.56
N LEU A 282 11.12 9.49 12.56
CA LEU A 282 11.49 10.81 13.07
C LEU A 282 12.85 10.81 13.79
N GLU A 283 13.18 9.74 14.51
CA GLU A 283 14.52 9.56 15.11
C GLU A 283 15.61 9.52 14.03
N VAL A 284 15.40 8.71 12.98
CA VAL A 284 16.30 8.62 11.83
C VAL A 284 16.41 9.98 11.14
N ALA A 285 15.30 10.66 10.88
CA ALA A 285 15.31 12.00 10.27
C ALA A 285 16.08 13.02 11.13
N SER A 286 15.88 13.01 12.44
CA SER A 286 16.58 13.90 13.37
C SER A 286 18.10 13.67 13.33
N GLU A 287 18.54 12.42 13.31
CA GLU A 287 19.96 12.08 13.26
C GLU A 287 20.59 12.51 11.93
N LEU A 288 19.93 12.27 10.81
CA LEU A 288 20.39 12.71 9.48
C LEU A 288 20.45 14.25 9.38
N LYS A 289 19.51 14.93 10.03
CA LYS A 289 19.54 16.41 10.08
C LYS A 289 20.74 16.93 10.85
N LYS A 290 21.10 16.31 11.97
CA LYS A 290 22.33 16.64 12.72
C LYS A 290 23.60 16.39 11.90
N GLN A 291 23.56 15.41 10.99
CA GLN A 291 24.66 15.09 10.07
C GLN A 291 24.68 16.01 8.83
N GLY A 292 23.84 17.06 8.80
CA GLY A 292 23.89 18.10 7.77
C GLY A 292 23.02 17.85 6.55
N ALA A 293 22.07 16.90 6.57
CA ALA A 293 21.12 16.70 5.47
C ALA A 293 20.34 18.00 5.19
N ALA A 294 20.32 18.42 3.92
CA ALA A 294 19.63 19.64 3.50
C ALA A 294 18.11 19.46 3.59
N HIS A 295 17.60 18.42 2.95
CA HIS A 295 16.19 18.04 2.93
C HIS A 295 16.02 16.59 3.30
N ILE A 296 14.96 16.28 4.05
CA ILE A 296 14.60 14.90 4.41
C ILE A 296 13.16 14.66 3.99
N ILE A 297 12.98 13.68 3.12
CA ILE A 297 11.69 13.28 2.57
C ILE A 297 11.44 11.83 2.97
N CYS A 298 10.34 11.59 3.67
CA CYS A 298 9.91 10.26 4.07
C CYS A 298 8.82 9.74 3.14
N ASN A 299 8.75 8.43 2.96
CA ASN A 299 7.70 7.75 2.23
C ASN A 299 7.24 6.53 3.01
N ALA A 300 5.94 6.30 3.06
CA ALA A 300 5.38 5.05 3.51
C ALA A 300 4.18 4.65 2.65
N THR A 301 4.12 3.37 2.28
CA THR A 301 2.96 2.85 1.56
C THR A 301 1.70 2.97 2.40
N PHE A 302 1.78 2.72 3.72
CA PHE A 302 0.65 2.81 4.66
C PHE A 302 0.88 3.88 5.74
N PRO A 303 0.39 5.13 5.51
CA PRO A 303 0.57 6.25 6.43
C PRO A 303 -0.49 6.25 7.54
N LEU A 304 -0.37 5.38 8.55
CA LEU A 304 -1.39 5.23 9.60
C LEU A 304 -1.38 6.33 10.65
N PHE A 305 -0.22 6.90 11.00
CA PHE A 305 -0.07 7.96 12.01
C PHE A 305 -0.82 7.68 13.32
N THR A 306 -0.66 6.47 13.88
CA THR A 306 -1.42 5.99 15.03
C THR A 306 -1.24 6.81 16.31
N SER A 307 -0.18 7.62 16.40
CA SER A 307 0.11 8.54 17.51
C SER A 307 -0.22 10.00 17.18
N GLY A 308 -1.00 10.24 16.12
CA GLY A 308 -1.37 11.58 15.66
C GLY A 308 -0.28 12.27 14.85
N LEU A 309 -0.53 13.53 14.47
CA LEU A 309 0.29 14.28 13.52
C LEU A 309 1.26 15.26 14.19
N GLN A 310 1.06 15.56 15.47
CA GLN A 310 1.77 16.64 16.17
C GLN A 310 3.30 16.53 16.05
N LYS A 311 3.88 15.34 16.26
CA LYS A 311 5.34 15.15 16.15
C LYS A 311 5.87 15.43 14.75
N PHE A 312 5.08 15.15 13.72
CA PHE A 312 5.42 15.47 12.32
C PHE A 312 5.29 16.96 12.05
N ASP A 313 4.23 17.61 12.53
CA ASP A 313 4.06 19.07 12.45
C ASP A 313 5.27 19.80 13.11
N GLU A 314 5.71 19.35 14.28
CA GLU A 314 6.89 19.88 14.98
C GLU A 314 8.20 19.62 14.21
N ALA A 315 8.37 18.43 13.62
CA ALA A 315 9.55 18.08 12.83
C ALA A 315 9.67 18.89 11.54
N VAL A 316 8.54 19.24 10.93
CA VAL A 316 8.51 20.13 9.76
C VAL A 316 8.77 21.58 10.19
N ALA A 317 8.14 22.07 11.25
CA ALA A 317 8.29 23.43 11.74
C ALA A 317 9.74 23.75 12.14
N ASN A 318 10.47 22.78 12.70
CA ASN A 318 11.87 22.96 13.09
C ASN A 318 12.88 22.61 11.97
N GLY A 319 12.39 22.25 10.75
CA GLY A 319 13.22 21.97 9.58
C GLY A 319 13.91 20.60 9.61
N THR A 320 13.54 19.71 10.52
CA THR A 320 14.03 18.31 10.55
C THR A 320 13.47 17.52 9.37
N LEU A 321 12.20 17.72 9.04
CA LEU A 321 11.51 17.00 7.97
C LEU A 321 11.03 17.99 6.90
N THR A 322 11.10 17.60 5.63
CA THR A 322 10.64 18.43 4.52
C THR A 322 9.25 18.01 4.03
N ALA A 323 9.03 16.71 3.83
CA ALA A 323 7.76 16.17 3.36
C ALA A 323 7.61 14.68 3.72
N VAL A 324 6.37 14.22 3.73
CA VAL A 324 6.02 12.80 3.84
C VAL A 324 5.10 12.44 2.69
N LEU A 325 5.44 11.38 1.96
CA LEU A 325 4.57 10.75 0.98
C LEU A 325 3.85 9.56 1.62
N GLY A 326 2.57 9.41 1.33
CA GLY A 326 1.80 8.24 1.72
C GLY A 326 0.72 7.94 0.69
N THR A 327 0.33 6.67 0.55
CA THR A 327 -0.62 6.27 -0.48
C THR A 327 -2.08 6.33 -0.01
N ASN A 328 -3.01 6.37 -0.98
CA ASN A 328 -4.45 6.22 -0.75
C ASN A 328 -4.90 4.76 -0.60
N LEU A 329 -3.98 3.85 -0.36
CA LEU A 329 -4.25 2.41 -0.20
C LEU A 329 -4.78 2.04 1.20
N THR A 330 -4.76 2.98 2.14
CA THR A 330 -5.39 2.87 3.46
C THR A 330 -6.08 4.19 3.82
N TYR A 331 -6.86 4.18 4.88
CA TYR A 331 -7.51 5.39 5.40
C TYR A 331 -6.51 6.49 5.73
N ARG A 332 -6.82 7.70 5.30
CA ARG A 332 -6.10 8.93 5.66
C ARG A 332 -7.09 9.89 6.29
N SER A 333 -6.75 10.41 7.49
CA SER A 333 -7.65 11.35 8.15
C SER A 333 -7.77 12.67 7.37
N PRO A 334 -8.92 13.36 7.44
CA PRO A 334 -9.08 14.68 6.82
C PRO A 334 -8.01 15.69 7.28
N GLU A 335 -7.57 15.61 8.53
CA GLU A 335 -6.53 16.45 9.08
C GLU A 335 -5.17 16.20 8.41
N LEU A 336 -4.85 14.94 8.11
CA LEU A 336 -3.61 14.58 7.37
C LEU A 336 -3.63 15.18 5.97
N LEU A 337 -4.74 15.04 5.27
CA LEU A 337 -4.89 15.52 3.88
C LEU A 337 -4.83 17.05 3.76
N GLN A 338 -4.96 17.79 4.87
CA GLN A 338 -4.84 19.25 4.93
C GLN A 338 -3.42 19.74 5.25
N ARG A 339 -2.46 18.82 5.50
CA ARG A 339 -1.09 19.19 5.83
C ARG A 339 -0.28 19.48 4.56
N ASP A 340 0.32 20.66 4.46
CA ASP A 340 1.17 21.07 3.34
C ASP A 340 2.42 20.17 3.18
N TRP A 341 2.86 19.54 4.27
CA TRP A 341 3.98 18.62 4.25
C TRP A 341 3.62 17.20 3.80
N TYR A 342 2.32 16.88 3.71
CA TYR A 342 1.86 15.56 3.28
C TYR A 342 1.56 15.54 1.78
N LEU A 343 2.13 14.58 1.08
CA LEU A 343 1.93 14.37 -0.34
C LEU A 343 1.16 13.07 -0.56
N ASP A 344 -0.11 13.19 -0.91
CA ASP A 344 -1.01 12.04 -1.14
C ASP A 344 -0.69 11.37 -2.49
N VAL A 345 -0.34 10.08 -2.44
CA VAL A 345 0.03 9.26 -3.59
C VAL A 345 -1.17 8.44 -4.04
N ASP A 346 -1.76 8.78 -5.17
CA ASP A 346 -2.91 8.07 -5.72
C ASP A 346 -2.49 6.78 -6.43
N CYS A 347 -2.91 5.64 -5.89
CA CYS A 347 -2.73 4.29 -6.42
C CYS A 347 -4.01 3.69 -7.03
N SER A 348 -5.15 4.41 -7.01
CA SER A 348 -6.44 3.89 -7.47
C SER A 348 -6.43 3.46 -8.93
N LYS A 349 -5.86 4.30 -9.81
CA LYS A 349 -5.71 3.96 -11.24
C LYS A 349 -4.83 2.73 -11.44
N TYR A 350 -3.77 2.60 -10.64
CA TYR A 350 -2.88 1.45 -10.72
C TYR A 350 -3.58 0.17 -10.27
N THR A 351 -4.37 0.25 -9.20
CA THR A 351 -5.21 -0.88 -8.75
C THR A 351 -6.26 -1.25 -9.80
N ALA A 352 -6.89 -0.27 -10.45
CA ALA A 352 -7.86 -0.52 -11.53
C ALA A 352 -7.25 -1.29 -12.72
N TYR A 353 -5.97 -1.06 -13.06
CA TYR A 353 -5.26 -1.85 -14.08
C TYR A 353 -5.19 -3.33 -13.72
N PHE A 354 -4.91 -3.68 -12.47
CA PHE A 354 -4.90 -5.08 -12.02
C PHE A 354 -6.28 -5.70 -12.11
N VAL A 355 -7.32 -4.98 -11.69
CA VAL A 355 -8.70 -5.45 -11.79
C VAL A 355 -9.06 -5.73 -13.24
N ALA A 356 -8.82 -4.79 -14.16
CA ALA A 356 -9.11 -4.95 -15.57
C ALA A 356 -8.31 -6.11 -16.21
N ALA A 357 -7.01 -6.20 -15.91
CA ALA A 357 -6.16 -7.26 -16.47
C ALA A 357 -6.61 -8.65 -16.01
N ILE A 358 -6.89 -8.83 -14.72
CA ILE A 358 -7.35 -10.11 -14.15
C ILE A 358 -8.74 -10.46 -14.68
N ASN A 359 -9.67 -9.50 -14.77
CA ASN A 359 -11.02 -9.74 -15.28
C ASN A 359 -11.02 -10.20 -16.75
N HIS A 360 -10.03 -9.80 -17.53
CA HIS A 360 -9.87 -10.18 -18.93
C HIS A 360 -8.80 -11.27 -19.15
N ASP A 361 -8.40 -12.00 -18.08
CA ASP A 361 -7.37 -13.05 -18.08
C ASP A 361 -6.07 -12.65 -18.79
N MET A 362 -5.67 -11.38 -18.62
CA MET A 362 -4.45 -10.82 -19.18
C MET A 362 -3.31 -10.86 -18.18
N SER A 363 -2.08 -10.98 -18.68
CA SER A 363 -0.89 -10.96 -17.83
C SER A 363 -0.71 -9.63 -17.10
N VAL A 364 -0.49 -9.69 -15.80
CA VAL A 364 -0.16 -8.53 -14.94
C VAL A 364 1.35 -8.24 -14.87
N SER A 365 2.19 -9.07 -15.49
CA SER A 365 3.66 -8.95 -15.38
C SER A 365 4.19 -7.58 -15.78
N ALA A 366 3.64 -6.97 -16.84
CA ALA A 366 4.02 -5.63 -17.28
C ALA A 366 3.57 -4.52 -16.29
N LEU A 367 2.57 -4.80 -15.48
CA LEU A 367 2.14 -3.89 -14.40
C LEU A 367 3.08 -3.99 -13.20
N CYS A 368 3.58 -5.19 -12.89
CA CYS A 368 4.50 -5.44 -11.78
C CYS A 368 5.93 -4.92 -12.05
N ASP A 369 6.31 -4.66 -13.32
CA ASP A 369 7.62 -4.11 -13.69
C ASP A 369 7.48 -2.69 -14.28
N PRO A 370 7.49 -1.64 -13.42
CA PRO A 370 7.35 -0.26 -13.86
C PRO A 370 8.67 0.39 -14.32
N ILE A 371 9.80 -0.34 -14.43
CA ILE A 371 11.14 0.24 -14.69
C ILE A 371 11.14 1.14 -15.91
N GLN A 372 10.54 0.72 -17.01
CA GLN A 372 10.51 1.54 -18.24
C GLN A 372 9.70 2.84 -18.05
N LYS A 373 8.58 2.80 -17.32
CA LYS A 373 7.78 3.99 -16.99
C LYS A 373 8.54 4.92 -16.05
N ILE A 374 9.32 4.37 -15.11
CA ILE A 374 10.16 5.14 -14.20
C ILE A 374 11.27 5.83 -15.01
N ASN A 375 11.98 5.11 -15.88
CA ASN A 375 13.03 5.68 -16.72
C ASN A 375 12.49 6.83 -17.59
N ALA A 376 11.38 6.64 -18.27
CA ALA A 376 10.74 7.70 -19.05
C ALA A 376 10.31 8.92 -18.21
N LEU A 377 9.87 8.69 -16.96
CA LEU A 377 9.55 9.76 -16.01
C LEU A 377 10.81 10.56 -15.62
N LEU A 378 11.91 9.88 -15.33
CA LEU A 378 13.19 10.49 -14.94
C LEU A 378 13.85 11.23 -16.11
N GLU A 379 13.82 10.67 -17.32
CA GLU A 379 14.30 11.33 -18.53
C GLU A 379 13.54 12.64 -18.80
N LYS A 380 12.20 12.60 -18.66
CA LYS A 380 11.37 13.80 -18.81
C LYS A 380 11.70 14.85 -17.76
N HIS A 381 12.00 14.44 -16.54
CA HIS A 381 12.38 15.34 -15.44
C HIS A 381 13.75 15.97 -15.68
N SER A 382 14.72 15.20 -16.19
CA SER A 382 16.08 15.67 -16.46
C SER A 382 16.21 16.51 -17.73
N ALA A 383 15.18 16.51 -18.60
CA ALA A 383 15.20 17.31 -19.82
C ALA A 383 15.09 18.80 -19.48
N PRO A 384 15.94 19.69 -20.07
CA PRO A 384 15.81 21.12 -19.85
C PRO A 384 14.41 21.57 -20.25
N ALA A 385 13.79 22.40 -19.40
CA ALA A 385 12.48 22.99 -19.72
C ALA A 385 12.58 23.62 -21.12
N LYS A 386 11.73 23.18 -22.04
CA LYS A 386 11.63 23.84 -23.34
C LYS A 386 11.18 25.28 -23.07
N VAL A 387 12.09 26.24 -23.28
CA VAL A 387 11.85 27.69 -23.24
C VAL A 387 10.83 28.07 -24.32
#